data_192c93b16e0c6e18732a25bf4f0427f3
#
_entry.id   192c93b16e0c6e18732a25bf4f0427f3
#
_cell.length_a   1.000
_cell.length_b   1.000
_cell.length_c   1.000
_cell.angle_alpha   90.00
_cell.angle_beta   90.00
_cell.angle_gamma   90.00
#
_symmetry.space_group_name_H-M   'P 1'
#
loop_
_entity.id
_entity.type
_entity.pdbx_description
1 polymer ?
#
loop_
_entity_poly.entity_id
_entity_poly.type
_entity_poly.pdbx_seq_one_letter_code
_entity_poly.pdbx_strand_id
1 'polypeptide(L)'
;MLIGLILSGLTAINMPAQAVKITAGGEHSFKLCNNGTVWAWGNNADGQLGIGGTVTSTNLPVQVPITDVSSLAATLYHSLAVKNDGTAWAWGYNASGQLGTGTNLSTNVPVQVTGLSGVAAVSCGGANNGFSLALKNDGTAWAWGANESGQLGNGTNTDSFVPVQVTGLSGITAIAGGGGFNGFAYALKDNGTVWAWGANEAGQLGNGT
;
A
#
# COMPACT_ATOMS: atom_id res chain seq x y z
N MET A 1 -11.94 6.92 -47.04
CA MET A 1 -11.23 5.75 -46.49
C MET A 1 -10.91 6.07 -45.06
N LEU A 2 -11.82 5.70 -44.13
CA LEU A 2 -11.63 5.90 -42.71
C LEU A 2 -10.63 4.85 -42.23
N ILE A 3 -9.46 5.31 -41.81
CA ILE A 3 -8.51 4.47 -41.06
C ILE A 3 -9.11 4.32 -39.65
N GLY A 4 -9.76 3.19 -39.41
CA GLY A 4 -10.22 2.79 -38.10
C GLY A 4 -9.00 2.56 -37.21
N LEU A 5 -8.78 3.45 -36.24
CA LEU A 5 -7.84 3.23 -35.13
C LEU A 5 -8.37 2.04 -34.32
N ILE A 6 -7.79 0.85 -34.56
CA ILE A 6 -8.08 -0.32 -33.71
C ILE A 6 -7.43 -0.03 -32.36
N LEU A 7 -8.22 0.43 -31.41
CA LEU A 7 -7.86 0.39 -29.98
C LEU A 7 -7.81 -1.09 -29.56
N SER A 8 -6.71 -1.76 -29.87
CA SER A 8 -6.45 -3.11 -29.38
C SER A 8 -6.18 -3.03 -27.89
N GLY A 9 -7.10 -3.53 -27.06
CA GLY A 9 -6.84 -3.79 -25.67
C GLY A 9 -7.79 -3.21 -24.62
N LEU A 10 -8.83 -2.44 -24.99
CA LEU A 10 -9.81 -2.00 -24.00
C LEU A 10 -10.91 -3.06 -23.86
N THR A 11 -10.83 -3.87 -22.79
CA THR A 11 -11.87 -4.85 -22.46
C THR A 11 -12.51 -4.47 -21.12
N ALA A 12 -13.85 -4.47 -21.06
CA ALA A 12 -14.55 -4.32 -19.81
C ALA A 12 -14.45 -5.61 -18.98
N ILE A 13 -13.99 -5.49 -17.75
CA ILE A 13 -14.00 -6.61 -16.79
C ILE A 13 -15.36 -6.62 -16.11
N ASN A 14 -16.23 -7.59 -16.49
CA ASN A 14 -17.55 -7.73 -15.88
C ASN A 14 -17.43 -8.46 -14.53
N MET A 15 -17.76 -7.78 -13.45
CA MET A 15 -17.66 -8.29 -12.07
C MET A 15 -18.97 -8.09 -11.31
N PRO A 16 -19.31 -9.01 -10.38
CA PRO A 16 -20.41 -8.78 -9.47
C PRO A 16 -20.10 -7.60 -8.55
N ALA A 17 -21.09 -6.86 -8.16
CA ALA A 17 -21.05 -5.65 -7.34
C ALA A 17 -20.36 -4.43 -8.00
N GLN A 18 -20.86 -3.24 -7.66
CA GLN A 18 -20.35 -1.99 -8.19
C GLN A 18 -19.00 -1.64 -7.57
N ALA A 19 -18.00 -1.28 -8.41
CA ALA A 19 -16.73 -0.77 -7.95
C ALA A 19 -16.87 0.64 -7.38
N VAL A 20 -16.22 0.91 -6.26
CA VAL A 20 -16.07 2.27 -5.71
C VAL A 20 -14.63 2.75 -5.78
N LYS A 21 -13.66 1.84 -5.88
CA LYS A 21 -12.23 2.16 -6.00
C LYS A 21 -11.49 1.06 -6.75
N ILE A 22 -10.50 1.45 -7.52
CA ILE A 22 -9.49 0.57 -8.10
C ILE A 22 -8.12 0.94 -7.53
N THR A 23 -7.25 -0.05 -7.39
CA THR A 23 -5.86 0.13 -6.93
C THR A 23 -4.97 -0.77 -7.76
N ALA A 24 -3.84 -0.27 -8.19
CA ALA A 24 -2.84 -1.04 -8.93
C ALA A 24 -1.53 -1.06 -8.15
N GLY A 25 -0.92 -2.24 -8.08
CA GLY A 25 0.48 -2.43 -7.75
C GLY A 25 1.34 -2.46 -9.02
N GLY A 26 2.56 -2.97 -8.93
CA GLY A 26 3.44 -3.09 -10.11
C GLY A 26 2.93 -4.10 -11.14
N GLU A 27 2.44 -5.26 -10.70
CA GLU A 27 2.01 -6.36 -11.56
C GLU A 27 0.70 -7.02 -11.10
N HIS A 28 -0.05 -6.36 -10.22
CA HIS A 28 -1.35 -6.84 -9.75
C HIS A 28 -2.31 -5.68 -9.54
N SER A 29 -3.58 -6.01 -9.47
CA SER A 29 -4.66 -5.02 -9.40
C SER A 29 -5.74 -5.45 -8.43
N PHE A 30 -6.40 -4.47 -7.85
CA PHE A 30 -7.53 -4.64 -6.96
C PHE A 30 -8.75 -3.84 -7.40
N LYS A 31 -9.91 -4.40 -7.13
CA LYS A 31 -11.21 -3.74 -7.12
C LYS A 31 -11.78 -3.80 -5.72
N LEU A 32 -12.08 -2.65 -5.15
CA LEU A 32 -12.89 -2.51 -3.94
C LEU A 32 -14.34 -2.25 -4.35
N CYS A 33 -15.25 -3.03 -3.82
CA CYS A 33 -16.70 -2.90 -4.07
C CYS A 33 -17.37 -2.06 -2.98
N ASN A 34 -18.57 -1.52 -3.29
CA ASN A 34 -19.37 -0.71 -2.39
C ASN A 34 -19.83 -1.43 -1.10
N ASN A 35 -19.82 -2.75 -1.10
CA ASN A 35 -20.10 -3.60 0.07
C ASN A 35 -18.84 -4.00 0.87
N GLY A 36 -17.69 -3.37 0.60
CA GLY A 36 -16.43 -3.65 1.30
C GLY A 36 -15.73 -4.95 0.90
N THR A 37 -16.20 -5.65 -0.14
CA THR A 37 -15.49 -6.83 -0.69
C THR A 37 -14.37 -6.41 -1.63
N VAL A 38 -13.29 -7.20 -1.66
CA VAL A 38 -12.08 -6.97 -2.46
C VAL A 38 -11.91 -8.10 -3.47
N TRP A 39 -11.58 -7.74 -4.71
CA TRP A 39 -11.21 -8.65 -5.78
C TRP A 39 -9.81 -8.32 -6.27
N ALA A 40 -8.99 -9.34 -6.57
CA ALA A 40 -7.61 -9.21 -6.99
C ALA A 40 -7.32 -10.06 -8.23
N TRP A 41 -6.37 -9.62 -9.04
CA TRP A 41 -5.84 -10.34 -10.21
C TRP A 41 -4.44 -9.85 -10.55
N GLY A 42 -3.70 -10.63 -11.34
CA GLY A 42 -2.32 -10.38 -11.75
C GLY A 42 -1.34 -11.34 -11.09
N ASN A 43 -0.13 -10.87 -10.81
CA ASN A 43 0.95 -11.62 -10.18
C ASN A 43 0.64 -11.92 -8.71
N ASN A 44 0.98 -13.14 -8.27
CA ASN A 44 0.83 -13.63 -6.89
C ASN A 44 2.03 -14.47 -6.42
N ALA A 45 3.19 -14.32 -7.07
CA ALA A 45 4.38 -15.14 -6.73
C ALA A 45 4.82 -14.93 -5.27
N ASP A 46 4.58 -13.73 -4.72
CA ASP A 46 4.89 -13.35 -3.34
C ASP A 46 3.64 -13.34 -2.43
N GLY A 47 2.48 -13.78 -2.93
CA GLY A 47 1.23 -13.73 -2.18
C GLY A 47 0.52 -12.38 -2.20
N GLN A 48 0.94 -11.44 -3.06
CA GLN A 48 0.45 -10.06 -3.12
C GLN A 48 -1.02 -9.91 -3.48
N LEU A 49 -1.68 -10.95 -4.01
CA LEU A 49 -3.13 -10.97 -4.21
C LEU A 49 -3.92 -11.25 -2.93
N GLY A 50 -3.31 -11.92 -1.94
CA GLY A 50 -3.97 -12.25 -0.68
C GLY A 50 -5.07 -13.31 -0.77
N ILE A 51 -5.09 -14.13 -1.83
CA ILE A 51 -6.17 -15.10 -2.11
C ILE A 51 -5.94 -16.49 -1.53
N GLY A 52 -4.80 -16.71 -0.84
CA GLY A 52 -4.39 -18.02 -0.32
C GLY A 52 -3.96 -18.98 -1.41
N GLY A 53 -3.73 -20.25 -0.99
CA GLY A 53 -3.34 -21.31 -1.92
C GLY A 53 -1.94 -21.16 -2.51
N THR A 54 -1.67 -21.83 -3.62
CA THR A 54 -0.36 -21.90 -4.29
C THR A 54 -0.34 -21.30 -5.69
N VAL A 55 -1.40 -20.55 -6.05
CA VAL A 55 -1.51 -19.93 -7.37
C VAL A 55 -0.53 -18.75 -7.42
N THR A 56 0.36 -18.73 -8.41
CA THR A 56 1.38 -17.69 -8.61
C THR A 56 0.95 -16.52 -9.50
N SER A 57 -0.19 -16.66 -10.19
CA SER A 57 -0.82 -15.56 -10.94
C SER A 57 -2.24 -15.95 -11.34
N THR A 58 -3.08 -14.94 -11.59
CA THR A 58 -4.41 -15.14 -12.20
C THR A 58 -4.75 -14.00 -13.15
N ASN A 59 -5.30 -14.32 -14.32
CA ASN A 59 -5.83 -13.34 -15.27
C ASN A 59 -7.34 -13.08 -15.10
N LEU A 60 -7.96 -13.73 -14.12
CA LEU A 60 -9.35 -13.51 -13.74
C LEU A 60 -9.42 -12.97 -12.31
N PRO A 61 -10.33 -12.04 -12.02
CA PRO A 61 -10.54 -11.56 -10.66
C PRO A 61 -10.95 -12.68 -9.71
N VAL A 62 -10.24 -12.77 -8.58
CA VAL A 62 -10.53 -13.70 -7.47
C VAL A 62 -10.83 -12.88 -6.23
N GLN A 63 -11.83 -13.29 -5.45
CA GLN A 63 -12.19 -12.60 -4.22
C GLN A 63 -11.12 -12.85 -3.14
N VAL A 64 -10.64 -11.77 -2.53
CA VAL A 64 -9.75 -11.82 -1.37
C VAL A 64 -10.59 -12.14 -0.12
N PRO A 65 -10.13 -13.05 0.78
CA PRO A 65 -10.89 -13.41 1.98
C PRO A 65 -10.80 -12.34 3.08
N ILE A 66 -11.22 -11.11 2.73
CA ILE A 66 -11.34 -9.96 3.63
C ILE A 66 -12.64 -9.21 3.31
N THR A 67 -13.29 -8.67 4.33
CA THR A 67 -14.54 -7.92 4.23
C THR A 67 -14.45 -6.59 4.95
N ASP A 68 -15.44 -5.72 4.72
CA ASP A 68 -15.57 -4.43 5.38
C ASP A 68 -14.39 -3.47 5.10
N VAL A 69 -13.77 -3.61 3.92
CA VAL A 69 -12.64 -2.80 3.50
C VAL A 69 -13.12 -1.42 3.03
N SER A 70 -12.46 -0.36 3.50
CA SER A 70 -12.70 1.04 3.13
C SER A 70 -11.58 1.63 2.26
N SER A 71 -10.36 1.12 2.38
CA SER A 71 -9.21 1.62 1.63
C SER A 71 -8.23 0.49 1.29
N LEU A 72 -7.55 0.65 0.14
CA LEU A 72 -6.52 -0.27 -0.35
C LEU A 72 -5.31 0.52 -0.84
N ALA A 73 -4.12 -0.06 -0.65
CA ALA A 73 -2.88 0.38 -1.28
C ALA A 73 -2.07 -0.86 -1.73
N ALA A 74 -1.27 -0.72 -2.78
CA ALA A 74 -0.46 -1.80 -3.31
C ALA A 74 0.87 -1.27 -3.88
N THR A 75 1.94 -2.04 -3.70
CA THR A 75 3.24 -1.86 -4.37
C THR A 75 3.47 -2.95 -5.40
N LEU A 76 4.73 -3.28 -5.70
CA LEU A 76 5.07 -4.42 -6.56
C LEU A 76 4.80 -5.75 -5.86
N TYR A 77 5.10 -5.87 -4.57
CA TYR A 77 5.16 -7.16 -3.86
C TYR A 77 4.27 -7.27 -2.62
N HIS A 78 3.70 -6.17 -2.11
CA HIS A 78 2.80 -6.23 -0.95
C HIS A 78 1.60 -5.31 -1.10
N SER A 79 0.59 -5.60 -0.31
CA SER A 79 -0.71 -4.93 -0.34
C SER A 79 -1.20 -4.62 1.05
N LEU A 80 -1.93 -3.53 1.18
CA LEU A 80 -2.50 -3.04 2.43
C LEU A 80 -4.00 -2.78 2.27
N ALA A 81 -4.73 -2.98 3.34
CA ALA A 81 -6.14 -2.62 3.45
C ALA A 81 -6.43 -1.94 4.79
N VAL A 82 -7.43 -1.06 4.79
CA VAL A 82 -8.07 -0.56 6.02
C VAL A 82 -9.50 -1.06 6.04
N LYS A 83 -9.94 -1.58 7.17
CA LYS A 83 -11.34 -1.95 7.39
C LYS A 83 -12.13 -0.78 7.99
N ASN A 84 -13.45 -0.84 7.90
CA ASN A 84 -14.35 0.17 8.45
C ASN A 84 -14.23 0.36 9.98
N ASP A 85 -13.70 -0.65 10.69
CA ASP A 85 -13.40 -0.58 12.12
C ASP A 85 -12.08 0.15 12.45
N GLY A 86 -11.36 0.64 11.43
CA GLY A 86 -10.09 1.33 11.56
C GLY A 86 -8.89 0.42 11.80
N THR A 87 -9.02 -0.89 11.59
CA THR A 87 -7.88 -1.82 11.61
C THR A 87 -7.18 -1.84 10.26
N ALA A 88 -5.83 -1.93 10.27
CA ALA A 88 -5.02 -2.11 9.07
C ALA A 88 -4.67 -3.59 8.88
N TRP A 89 -4.63 -4.03 7.63
CA TRP A 89 -4.35 -5.40 7.20
C TRP A 89 -3.32 -5.37 6.08
N ALA A 90 -2.48 -6.40 6.00
CA ALA A 90 -1.39 -6.49 5.03
C ALA A 90 -1.21 -7.93 4.53
N TRP A 91 -0.64 -8.10 3.32
CA TRP A 91 -0.28 -9.40 2.75
C TRP A 91 0.72 -9.22 1.62
N GLY A 92 1.37 -10.32 1.22
CA GLY A 92 2.43 -10.34 0.23
C GLY A 92 3.81 -10.53 0.85
N TYR A 93 4.83 -9.99 0.20
CA TYR A 93 6.23 -10.05 0.59
C TYR A 93 6.51 -9.28 1.88
N ASN A 94 7.41 -9.82 2.74
CA ASN A 94 7.65 -9.27 4.08
C ASN A 94 9.11 -9.32 4.57
N ALA A 95 10.09 -9.48 3.71
CA ALA A 95 11.49 -9.63 4.18
C ALA A 95 12.00 -8.43 5.00
N SER A 96 11.52 -7.22 4.73
CA SER A 96 11.85 -5.99 5.47
C SER A 96 10.82 -5.63 6.56
N GLY A 97 9.84 -6.49 6.84
CA GLY A 97 8.79 -6.21 7.83
C GLY A 97 7.65 -5.31 7.32
N GLN A 98 7.51 -5.15 6.00
CA GLN A 98 6.52 -4.25 5.38
C GLN A 98 5.05 -4.65 5.63
N LEU A 99 4.80 -5.83 6.17
CA LEU A 99 3.45 -6.23 6.63
C LEU A 99 3.13 -5.77 8.06
N GLY A 100 4.14 -5.34 8.85
CA GLY A 100 3.92 -4.78 10.20
C GLY A 100 3.40 -5.78 11.24
N THR A 101 3.71 -7.05 11.08
CA THR A 101 3.23 -8.16 11.94
C THR A 101 4.15 -8.50 13.11
N GLY A 102 5.30 -7.82 13.23
CA GLY A 102 6.36 -8.14 14.19
C GLY A 102 7.32 -9.23 13.70
N THR A 103 7.16 -9.71 12.46
CA THR A 103 8.00 -10.73 11.83
C THR A 103 8.41 -10.31 10.42
N ASN A 104 9.30 -11.06 9.79
CA ASN A 104 9.67 -10.93 8.38
C ASN A 104 9.08 -12.04 7.48
N LEU A 105 8.06 -12.74 7.96
CA LEU A 105 7.42 -13.83 7.22
C LEU A 105 6.36 -13.28 6.25
N SER A 106 6.52 -13.59 4.97
CA SER A 106 5.52 -13.30 3.93
C SER A 106 4.23 -14.10 4.15
N THR A 107 3.10 -13.58 3.69
CA THR A 107 1.81 -14.28 3.76
C THR A 107 1.00 -14.04 2.48
N ASN A 108 0.31 -15.08 2.03
CA ASN A 108 -0.58 -15.04 0.88
C ASN A 108 -2.06 -14.85 1.26
N VAL A 109 -2.33 -14.53 2.53
CA VAL A 109 -3.66 -14.16 3.04
C VAL A 109 -3.57 -12.88 3.86
N PRO A 110 -4.63 -12.06 3.95
CA PRO A 110 -4.64 -10.88 4.78
C PRO A 110 -4.38 -11.19 6.26
N VAL A 111 -3.43 -10.48 6.87
CA VAL A 111 -3.11 -10.52 8.30
C VAL A 111 -3.20 -9.13 8.89
N GLN A 112 -3.60 -9.02 10.14
CA GLN A 112 -3.73 -7.73 10.80
C GLN A 112 -2.37 -7.13 11.16
N VAL A 113 -2.18 -5.85 10.89
CA VAL A 113 -1.02 -5.06 11.31
C VAL A 113 -1.04 -4.92 12.83
N THR A 114 0.08 -5.23 13.47
CA THR A 114 0.17 -5.29 14.94
C THR A 114 0.18 -3.88 15.57
N GLY A 115 -0.56 -3.71 16.66
CA GLY A 115 -0.50 -2.51 17.51
C GLY A 115 -1.03 -1.22 16.88
N LEU A 116 -1.72 -1.27 15.72
CA LEU A 116 -2.25 -0.10 15.04
C LEU A 116 -3.79 -0.13 15.01
N SER A 117 -4.39 0.98 15.39
CA SER A 117 -5.85 1.17 15.39
C SER A 117 -6.22 2.62 15.04
N GLY A 118 -7.48 2.83 14.67
CA GLY A 118 -7.95 4.16 14.27
C GLY A 118 -7.34 4.65 12.96
N VAL A 119 -7.03 3.72 12.05
CA VAL A 119 -6.46 4.03 10.74
C VAL A 119 -7.53 4.57 9.80
N ALA A 120 -7.27 5.73 9.20
CA ALA A 120 -8.12 6.36 8.19
C ALA A 120 -7.71 5.98 6.76
N ALA A 121 -6.40 5.88 6.52
CA ALA A 121 -5.86 5.59 5.20
C ALA A 121 -4.51 4.88 5.28
N VAL A 122 -4.18 4.13 4.23
CA VAL A 122 -2.87 3.50 4.04
C VAL A 122 -2.27 3.91 2.71
N SER A 123 -0.95 3.92 2.65
CA SER A 123 -0.16 4.05 1.43
C SER A 123 1.07 3.16 1.55
N CYS A 124 1.76 2.91 0.46
CA CYS A 124 2.97 2.11 0.46
C CYS A 124 3.91 2.59 -0.64
N GLY A 125 5.20 2.28 -0.50
CA GLY A 125 6.22 2.64 -1.45
C GLY A 125 7.37 1.63 -1.44
N GLY A 126 8.35 1.86 -2.32
CA GLY A 126 9.46 0.94 -2.54
C GLY A 126 9.04 -0.35 -3.23
N ALA A 127 9.86 -0.84 -4.17
CA ALA A 127 9.62 -2.12 -4.83
C ALA A 127 10.21 -3.27 -3.96
N ASN A 128 11.51 -3.51 -4.04
CA ASN A 128 12.14 -4.60 -3.30
C ASN A 128 12.26 -4.31 -1.80
N ASN A 129 12.61 -3.07 -1.44
CA ASN A 129 12.68 -2.59 -0.06
C ASN A 129 11.37 -1.86 0.28
N GLY A 130 10.28 -2.62 0.30
CA GLY A 130 8.95 -2.08 0.53
C GLY A 130 8.77 -1.49 1.93
N PHE A 131 8.06 -0.39 2.02
CA PHE A 131 7.60 0.20 3.28
C PHE A 131 6.12 0.55 3.19
N SER A 132 5.52 0.67 4.32
CA SER A 132 4.10 0.93 4.50
C SER A 132 3.87 2.17 5.33
N LEU A 133 2.80 2.90 5.04
CA LEU A 133 2.36 4.11 5.73
C LEU A 133 0.91 3.96 6.17
N ALA A 134 0.58 4.50 7.31
CA ALA A 134 -0.79 4.68 7.77
C ALA A 134 -1.01 6.11 8.29
N LEU A 135 -2.13 6.68 7.92
CA LEU A 135 -2.69 7.89 8.50
C LEU A 135 -3.77 7.48 9.49
N LYS A 136 -3.64 7.94 10.73
CA LYS A 136 -4.68 7.74 11.75
C LYS A 136 -5.69 8.89 11.78
N ASN A 137 -6.87 8.62 12.32
CA ASN A 137 -7.95 9.60 12.50
C ASN A 137 -7.56 10.78 13.40
N ASP A 138 -6.51 10.63 14.24
CA ASP A 138 -5.96 11.69 15.08
C ASP A 138 -4.96 12.60 14.36
N GLY A 139 -4.77 12.42 13.05
CA GLY A 139 -3.85 13.20 12.22
C GLY A 139 -2.38 12.85 12.41
N THR A 140 -2.06 11.70 13.01
CA THR A 140 -0.69 11.18 13.10
C THR A 140 -0.39 10.22 11.95
N ALA A 141 0.86 10.25 11.45
CA ALA A 141 1.36 9.32 10.44
C ALA A 141 2.25 8.25 11.10
N TRP A 142 2.12 7.02 10.62
CA TRP A 142 2.85 5.85 11.07
C TRP A 142 3.48 5.13 9.88
N ALA A 143 4.66 4.53 10.07
CA ALA A 143 5.40 3.84 9.02
C ALA A 143 6.03 2.55 9.53
N TRP A 144 6.26 1.56 8.64
CA TRP A 144 6.96 0.31 8.94
C TRP A 144 7.49 -0.32 7.67
N GLY A 145 8.40 -1.30 7.80
CA GLY A 145 9.10 -1.92 6.69
C GLY A 145 10.53 -1.42 6.55
N ALA A 146 11.03 -1.36 5.33
CA ALA A 146 12.39 -0.93 5.01
C ALA A 146 12.65 0.53 5.39
N ASN A 147 13.88 0.82 5.84
CA ASN A 147 14.27 2.15 6.32
C ASN A 147 15.71 2.59 5.99
N GLU A 148 16.40 1.92 5.09
CA GLU A 148 17.80 2.24 4.75
C GLU A 148 17.99 3.70 4.31
N SER A 149 16.97 4.31 3.69
CA SER A 149 16.96 5.71 3.24
C SER A 149 16.22 6.65 4.20
N GLY A 150 15.85 6.21 5.41
CA GLY A 150 15.08 7.00 6.36
C GLY A 150 13.60 7.16 5.99
N GLN A 151 13.06 6.29 5.12
CA GLN A 151 11.67 6.38 4.61
C GLN A 151 10.60 6.15 5.68
N LEU A 152 10.94 5.65 6.87
CA LEU A 152 10.01 5.58 7.99
C LEU A 152 9.86 6.92 8.75
N GLY A 153 10.77 7.88 8.54
CA GLY A 153 10.68 9.20 9.16
C GLY A 153 10.72 9.22 10.69
N ASN A 154 11.27 8.18 11.32
CA ASN A 154 11.35 8.00 12.78
C ASN A 154 12.68 8.46 13.39
N GLY A 155 13.56 9.07 12.57
CA GLY A 155 14.89 9.52 12.97
C GLY A 155 15.97 8.44 12.96
N THR A 156 15.68 7.25 12.43
CA THR A 156 16.62 6.14 12.26
C THR A 156 16.71 5.68 10.81
N ASN A 157 17.67 4.80 10.50
CA ASN A 157 17.79 4.12 9.22
C ASN A 157 17.67 2.59 9.39
N THR A 158 17.01 2.14 10.46
CA THR A 158 16.80 0.73 10.75
C THR A 158 15.38 0.33 10.38
N ASP A 159 15.23 -0.80 9.70
CA ASP A 159 13.93 -1.39 9.36
C ASP A 159 13.08 -1.60 10.60
N SER A 160 11.77 -1.49 10.45
CA SER A 160 10.84 -1.79 11.54
C SER A 160 9.79 -2.80 11.10
N PHE A 161 9.67 -3.89 11.85
CA PHE A 161 8.69 -4.95 11.62
C PHE A 161 7.32 -4.67 12.26
N VAL A 162 7.21 -3.55 12.95
CA VAL A 162 5.98 -3.03 13.55
C VAL A 162 5.82 -1.56 13.23
N PRO A 163 4.60 -1.01 13.24
CA PRO A 163 4.38 0.41 13.03
C PRO A 163 5.15 1.29 14.04
N VAL A 164 5.86 2.29 13.53
CA VAL A 164 6.51 3.36 14.29
C VAL A 164 5.94 4.70 13.85
N GLN A 165 5.82 5.63 14.79
CA GLN A 165 5.29 6.96 14.47
C GLN A 165 6.32 7.80 13.70
N VAL A 166 5.88 8.48 12.64
CA VAL A 166 6.67 9.50 11.96
C VAL A 166 6.87 10.68 12.91
N THR A 167 8.13 11.04 13.19
CA THR A 167 8.45 12.04 14.21
C THR A 167 8.25 13.48 13.72
N GLY A 168 7.86 14.38 14.61
CA GLY A 168 7.77 15.82 14.32
C GLY A 168 6.58 16.23 13.43
N LEU A 169 5.68 15.30 13.08
CA LEU A 169 4.51 15.59 12.24
C LEU A 169 3.19 15.40 13.00
N SER A 170 2.28 16.35 12.81
CA SER A 170 0.90 16.30 13.33
C SER A 170 -0.02 17.09 12.42
N GLY A 171 -1.34 16.88 12.54
CA GLY A 171 -2.32 17.53 11.68
C GLY A 171 -2.23 17.05 10.24
N ILE A 172 -1.88 15.77 10.03
CA ILE A 172 -1.77 15.19 8.69
C ILE A 172 -3.16 14.85 8.15
N THR A 173 -3.40 15.22 6.90
CA THR A 173 -4.65 14.99 6.18
C THR A 173 -4.51 14.02 5.00
N ALA A 174 -3.28 13.84 4.48
CA ALA A 174 -2.98 12.85 3.46
C ALA A 174 -1.54 12.36 3.55
N ILE A 175 -1.32 11.13 3.10
CA ILE A 175 -0.01 10.48 2.99
C ILE A 175 0.16 9.84 1.63
N ALA A 176 1.39 9.81 1.13
CA ALA A 176 1.74 9.10 -0.09
C ALA A 176 3.13 8.47 0.05
N GLY A 177 3.26 7.21 -0.31
CA GLY A 177 4.52 6.52 -0.46
C GLY A 177 4.85 6.33 -1.94
N GLY A 178 6.12 6.38 -2.27
CA GLY A 178 6.63 6.20 -3.62
C GLY A 178 8.00 5.54 -3.64
N GLY A 179 8.56 5.41 -4.84
CA GLY A 179 9.91 4.89 -5.07
C GLY A 179 9.97 3.50 -5.69
N GLY A 180 11.08 3.28 -6.41
CA GLY A 180 11.47 1.98 -6.94
C GLY A 180 12.24 1.17 -5.89
N PHE A 181 13.57 1.18 -5.96
CA PHE A 181 14.40 0.46 -4.97
C PHE A 181 14.34 1.13 -3.59
N ASN A 182 14.57 2.45 -3.53
CA ASN A 182 14.59 3.22 -2.30
C ASN A 182 13.29 3.99 -2.16
N GLY A 183 12.63 3.84 -1.02
CA GLY A 183 11.36 4.47 -0.74
C GLY A 183 11.48 5.93 -0.31
N PHE A 184 10.48 6.73 -0.64
CA PHE A 184 10.28 8.08 -0.12
C PHE A 184 8.81 8.28 0.22
N ALA A 185 8.52 9.24 1.07
CA ALA A 185 7.18 9.50 1.54
C ALA A 185 6.85 11.00 1.56
N TYR A 186 5.57 11.29 1.45
CA TYR A 186 5.00 12.62 1.61
C TYR A 186 3.88 12.61 2.63
N ALA A 187 3.74 13.74 3.31
CA ALA A 187 2.56 14.06 4.12
C ALA A 187 2.06 15.47 3.80
N LEU A 188 0.75 15.60 3.64
CA LEU A 188 0.07 16.88 3.54
C LEU A 188 -0.53 17.22 4.91
N LYS A 189 -0.25 18.43 5.40
CA LYS A 189 -0.83 18.95 6.64
C LYS A 189 -2.13 19.71 6.37
N ASP A 190 -2.93 19.87 7.40
CA ASP A 190 -4.18 20.64 7.42
C ASP A 190 -4.02 22.12 7.03
N ASN A 191 -2.82 22.69 7.25
CA ASN A 191 -2.46 24.04 6.85
C ASN A 191 -1.97 24.15 5.39
N GLY A 192 -2.04 23.08 4.60
CA GLY A 192 -1.63 23.01 3.19
C GLY A 192 -0.13 22.81 2.96
N THR A 193 0.70 22.67 4.00
CA THR A 193 2.13 22.41 3.81
C THR A 193 2.39 20.94 3.50
N VAL A 194 3.35 20.69 2.59
CA VAL A 194 3.79 19.33 2.22
C VAL A 194 5.15 19.06 2.87
N TRP A 195 5.26 17.90 3.48
CA TRP A 195 6.48 17.36 4.06
C TRP A 195 6.91 16.13 3.26
N ALA A 196 8.22 15.98 3.04
CA ALA A 196 8.81 14.87 2.29
C ALA A 196 10.03 14.32 3.04
N TRP A 197 10.23 12.99 2.99
CA TRP A 197 11.36 12.32 3.62
C TRP A 197 11.66 10.98 2.92
N GLY A 198 12.85 10.41 3.19
CA GLY A 198 13.34 9.20 2.58
C GLY A 198 14.34 9.47 1.46
N ALA A 199 14.39 8.59 0.46
CA ALA A 199 15.36 8.67 -0.64
C ALA A 199 15.21 9.96 -1.46
N ASN A 200 16.36 10.55 -1.87
CA ASN A 200 16.41 11.80 -2.66
C ASN A 200 17.48 11.80 -3.76
N GLU A 201 17.98 10.64 -4.16
CA GLU A 201 19.06 10.53 -5.15
C GLU A 201 18.70 11.10 -6.54
N ALA A 202 17.41 11.20 -6.84
CA ALA A 202 16.87 11.79 -8.07
C ALA A 202 16.14 13.13 -7.83
N GLY A 203 16.30 13.75 -6.65
CA GLY A 203 15.62 15.00 -6.30
C GLY A 203 14.13 14.83 -6.03
N GLN A 204 13.67 13.60 -5.74
CA GLN A 204 12.25 13.27 -5.57
C GLN A 204 11.59 13.95 -4.37
N LEU A 205 12.35 14.49 -3.41
CA LEU A 205 11.77 15.24 -2.29
C LEU A 205 11.43 16.69 -2.65
N GLY A 206 11.93 17.20 -3.79
CA GLY A 206 11.61 18.55 -4.27
C GLY A 206 12.11 19.69 -3.36
N ASN A 207 13.12 19.42 -2.51
CA ASN A 207 13.65 20.35 -1.52
C ASN A 207 14.90 21.14 -2.00
N GLY A 208 15.33 20.94 -3.24
CA GLY A 208 16.49 21.63 -3.84
C GLY A 208 17.86 21.00 -3.52
N THR A 209 17.89 19.80 -2.92
CA THR A 209 19.13 19.06 -2.63
C THR A 209 19.22 17.77 -3.44
#